data_9f1ec1104d76b87396b0b130c3005b98
#
_entry.id   9f1ec1104d76b87396b0b130c3005b98
#
_cell.length_a   1.000
_cell.length_b   1.000
_cell.length_c   1.000
_cell.angle_alpha   90.00
_cell.angle_beta   90.00
_cell.angle_gamma   90.00
#
_symmetry.space_group_name_H-M   'P 1'
#
loop_
_entity.id
_entity.type
_entity.pdbx_description
1 polymer ?
#
loop_
_entity_poly.entity_id
_entity_poly.type
_entity_poly.pdbx_seq_one_letter_code
_entity_poly.pdbx_strand_id
1 'polypeptide(L)'
;MTSTIKANTLTTATGSTLTLGESGKTVAIASGASTTGMGRAGAVDWQTTIKTGDFTAVSGEGYFIDTSSGTITMTLPSSPSAGDIVAFKDYANTFDNNTLTVGRNGSNIGGLAQDSLVTEEGIALTIVYADATKGWLVTESGLQSELPQQYTANFLVIAGGASGGGGGGSEPAGGGGAGGYRASFNSEASGGGGSSESSILFKNGVVYTVTVGAGGTSVSANTDGNNGNDSSLSGSNITTITSTGGGHGAGGTAPNSANTGGSGGGGNGIGSGSSTNGAAGTANQGFAGGNGTGAPNYAGGGGGGASEVGANGASQSGGQGGDGVASTISGSSVTRGGGGSGGSWTGGSNVAGGAGGGGAGGQFGGTTTGSAATANTGGGGGGGVQSAASGAGGSGVVILRMATASYSGTTSGSPTVTTSGSDTIITFNASGSYTG
;
A
#
# COMPACT_ATOMS: atom_id res chain seq x y z
N MET A 1 -1.46 51.57 30.21
CA MET A 1 -0.97 52.92 29.85
C MET A 1 -0.38 52.83 28.46
N THR A 2 -0.90 53.57 27.51
CA THR A 2 -0.33 53.72 26.16
C THR A 2 0.66 54.88 26.19
N SER A 3 1.93 54.63 25.95
CA SER A 3 2.95 55.65 25.80
C SER A 3 3.16 55.92 24.31
N THR A 4 3.06 57.19 23.91
CA THR A 4 3.28 57.63 22.53
C THR A 4 4.54 58.49 22.48
N ILE A 5 5.51 58.12 21.65
CA ILE A 5 6.67 58.96 21.32
C ILE A 5 6.38 59.59 19.95
N LYS A 6 6.35 60.92 19.90
CA LYS A 6 6.25 61.68 18.64
C LYS A 6 7.63 62.23 18.33
N ALA A 7 8.30 61.65 17.32
CA ALA A 7 9.61 62.13 16.87
C ALA A 7 9.65 62.14 15.34
N ASN A 8 10.25 63.16 14.74
CA ASN A 8 10.48 63.22 13.31
C ASN A 8 11.62 62.25 12.88
N THR A 9 12.55 61.97 13.78
CA THR A 9 13.67 61.08 13.55
C THR A 9 14.04 60.39 14.85
N LEU A 10 14.27 59.07 14.80
CA LEU A 10 14.85 58.28 15.87
C LEU A 10 16.20 57.77 15.39
N THR A 11 17.26 58.15 16.11
CA THR A 11 18.65 57.71 15.82
C THR A 11 19.27 57.07 17.05
N THR A 12 20.28 56.23 16.87
CA THR A 12 21.10 55.72 17.95
C THR A 12 22.02 56.82 18.48
N ALA A 13 22.06 57.04 19.81
CA ALA A 13 22.98 58.01 20.42
C ALA A 13 24.43 57.51 20.40
N THR A 14 24.63 56.21 20.58
CA THR A 14 25.91 55.51 20.49
C THR A 14 25.65 54.07 19.99
N GLY A 15 26.45 53.64 19.03
CA GLY A 15 26.30 52.28 18.46
C GLY A 15 25.55 52.25 17.13
N SER A 16 25.54 51.10 16.45
CA SER A 16 25.00 50.92 15.10
C SER A 16 23.58 50.35 15.08
N THR A 17 22.97 50.05 16.22
CA THR A 17 21.67 49.37 16.28
C THR A 17 20.62 50.16 17.03
N LEU A 18 19.49 50.41 16.40
CA LEU A 18 18.25 50.85 17.05
C LEU A 18 17.31 49.63 17.15
N THR A 19 17.07 49.15 18.37
CA THR A 19 16.11 48.05 18.59
C THR A 19 14.72 48.61 18.82
N LEU A 20 13.76 48.23 17.98
CA LEU A 20 12.34 48.54 18.12
C LEU A 20 11.59 47.23 18.47
N GLY A 21 10.85 47.30 19.58
CA GLY A 21 10.09 46.14 20.08
C GLY A 21 10.89 45.16 20.93
N GLU A 22 10.21 44.24 21.57
CA GLU A 22 10.74 43.18 22.42
C GLU A 22 10.29 41.84 21.84
N SER A 23 10.97 40.73 22.24
CA SER A 23 10.59 39.39 21.86
C SER A 23 9.11 39.09 22.18
N GLY A 24 8.35 38.62 21.21
CA GLY A 24 6.93 38.37 21.34
C GLY A 24 6.02 39.58 21.25
N LYS A 25 6.56 40.76 20.87
CA LYS A 25 5.79 41.99 20.63
C LYS A 25 5.78 42.35 19.15
N THR A 26 4.71 42.92 18.67
CA THR A 26 4.54 43.37 17.29
C THR A 26 4.98 44.82 17.12
N VAL A 27 5.82 45.08 16.12
CA VAL A 27 6.07 46.44 15.61
C VAL A 27 5.20 46.62 14.37
N ALA A 28 4.11 47.37 14.46
CA ALA A 28 3.22 47.63 13.35
C ALA A 28 3.61 48.92 12.62
N ILE A 29 3.72 48.84 11.30
CA ILE A 29 3.84 49.99 10.41
C ILE A 29 2.44 50.40 10.00
N ALA A 30 2.10 51.69 10.12
CA ALA A 30 0.78 52.16 9.75
C ALA A 30 0.47 51.91 8.26
N SER A 31 -0.78 51.62 7.95
CA SER A 31 -1.24 51.47 6.55
C SER A 31 -0.91 52.71 5.73
N GLY A 32 -0.29 52.54 4.57
CA GLY A 32 0.15 53.66 3.72
C GLY A 32 1.53 54.24 4.08
N ALA A 33 2.19 53.80 5.15
CA ALA A 33 3.57 54.16 5.43
C ALA A 33 4.54 53.26 4.66
N SER A 34 5.61 53.84 4.08
CA SER A 34 6.67 53.09 3.39
C SER A 34 7.88 52.91 4.30
N THR A 35 8.56 51.75 4.15
CA THR A 35 9.85 51.47 4.79
C THR A 35 10.94 51.57 3.76
N THR A 36 11.98 52.38 4.00
CA THR A 36 13.15 52.47 3.13
C THR A 36 14.36 51.92 3.90
N GLY A 37 15.11 50.94 3.29
CA GLY A 37 16.31 50.38 3.91
C GLY A 37 16.06 49.32 5.02
N MET A 38 14.82 49.09 5.40
CA MET A 38 14.49 47.85 6.11
C MET A 38 14.49 46.74 5.06
N GLY A 39 15.52 45.92 5.02
CA GLY A 39 15.57 44.76 4.11
C GLY A 39 14.25 44.01 4.19
N ARG A 40 13.54 43.90 3.08
CA ARG A 40 12.40 43.01 3.02
C ARG A 40 12.97 41.62 3.29
N ALA A 41 12.64 41.04 4.42
CA ALA A 41 12.97 39.65 4.72
C ALA A 41 12.15 38.75 3.77
N GLY A 42 12.52 38.68 2.49
CA GLY A 42 12.14 37.70 1.48
C GLY A 42 10.72 37.14 1.40
N ALA A 43 9.81 37.56 2.27
CA ALA A 43 8.46 37.04 2.33
C ALA A 43 7.44 38.08 1.83
N VAL A 44 6.58 37.63 0.93
CA VAL A 44 5.37 38.38 0.55
C VAL A 44 4.29 38.20 1.64
N ASP A 45 3.42 39.21 1.80
CA ASP A 45 2.22 39.09 2.63
C ASP A 45 1.14 38.35 1.85
N TRP A 46 0.97 37.05 2.17
CA TRP A 46 0.00 36.21 1.49
C TRP A 46 -1.43 36.57 1.86
N GLN A 47 -2.19 37.03 0.87
CA GLN A 47 -3.59 37.38 1.01
C GLN A 47 -4.44 36.11 1.14
N THR A 48 -5.22 35.99 2.21
CA THR A 48 -6.03 34.80 2.50
C THR A 48 -7.31 34.71 1.66
N THR A 49 -7.73 35.86 1.04
CA THR A 49 -8.87 35.87 0.12
C THR A 49 -8.45 35.37 -1.26
N ILE A 50 -8.99 34.20 -1.67
CA ILE A 50 -8.73 33.63 -2.98
C ILE A 50 -9.28 34.53 -4.08
N LYS A 51 -8.48 34.77 -5.11
CA LYS A 51 -8.88 35.57 -6.27
C LYS A 51 -9.56 34.68 -7.31
N THR A 52 -10.82 34.98 -7.61
CA THR A 52 -11.67 34.24 -8.57
C THR A 52 -12.07 35.07 -9.78
N GLY A 53 -11.49 36.25 -9.96
CA GLY A 53 -11.70 37.15 -11.10
C GLY A 53 -10.54 38.14 -11.24
N ASP A 54 -10.59 38.97 -12.26
CA ASP A 54 -9.53 39.95 -12.58
C ASP A 54 -9.26 40.92 -11.40
N PHE A 55 -7.97 41.21 -11.16
CA PHE A 55 -7.58 42.14 -10.09
C PHE A 55 -6.24 42.81 -10.39
N THR A 56 -5.94 43.85 -9.64
CA THR A 56 -4.63 44.52 -9.65
C THR A 56 -3.82 44.09 -8.43
N ALA A 57 -2.61 43.59 -8.66
CA ALA A 57 -1.70 43.18 -7.60
C ALA A 57 -1.08 44.42 -6.91
N VAL A 58 -0.77 44.25 -5.64
CA VAL A 58 -0.07 45.26 -4.81
C VAL A 58 1.35 44.79 -4.52
N SER A 59 2.31 45.69 -4.58
CA SER A 59 3.72 45.35 -4.26
C SER A 59 3.84 44.89 -2.80
N GLY A 60 4.52 43.78 -2.59
CA GLY A 60 4.72 43.12 -1.29
C GLY A 60 3.70 42.04 -0.97
N GLU A 61 2.70 41.82 -1.80
CA GLU A 61 1.65 40.82 -1.57
C GLU A 61 1.82 39.54 -2.43
N GLY A 62 1.30 38.43 -1.89
CA GLY A 62 1.14 37.15 -2.58
C GLY A 62 -0.34 36.75 -2.66
N TYR A 63 -0.73 36.06 -3.72
CA TYR A 63 -2.13 35.73 -3.99
C TYR A 63 -2.34 34.26 -4.32
N PHE A 64 -3.41 33.69 -3.78
CA PHE A 64 -3.96 32.41 -4.25
C PHE A 64 -5.01 32.72 -5.33
N ILE A 65 -4.83 32.16 -6.54
CA ILE A 65 -5.67 32.43 -7.72
C ILE A 65 -6.36 31.16 -8.15
N ASP A 66 -7.69 31.21 -8.26
CA ASP A 66 -8.54 30.10 -8.68
C ASP A 66 -9.16 30.40 -10.03
N THR A 67 -8.65 29.77 -11.08
CA THR A 67 -9.13 29.87 -12.46
C THR A 67 -10.15 28.78 -12.84
N SER A 68 -10.68 28.01 -11.88
CA SER A 68 -11.63 26.91 -12.18
C SER A 68 -12.89 27.36 -12.93
N SER A 69 -13.30 28.64 -12.78
CA SER A 69 -14.47 29.23 -13.44
C SER A 69 -14.15 29.97 -14.76
N GLY A 70 -12.88 30.15 -15.12
CA GLY A 70 -12.45 30.86 -16.33
C GLY A 70 -11.09 31.52 -16.17
N THR A 71 -10.60 32.10 -17.26
CA THR A 71 -9.31 32.82 -17.28
C THR A 71 -9.37 34.08 -16.39
N ILE A 72 -8.25 34.41 -15.74
CA ILE A 72 -8.10 35.59 -14.86
C ILE A 72 -6.92 36.42 -15.34
N THR A 73 -7.07 37.75 -15.27
CA THR A 73 -5.97 38.71 -15.46
C THR A 73 -5.55 39.30 -14.12
N MET A 74 -4.31 39.02 -13.70
CA MET A 74 -3.63 39.72 -12.61
C MET A 74 -2.83 40.88 -13.19
N THR A 75 -3.28 42.10 -13.00
CA THR A 75 -2.58 43.31 -13.45
C THR A 75 -1.49 43.69 -12.45
N LEU A 76 -0.25 43.84 -12.90
CA LEU A 76 0.87 44.23 -12.05
C LEU A 76 0.78 45.71 -11.61
N PRO A 77 1.47 46.11 -10.51
CA PRO A 77 1.49 47.48 -10.05
C PRO A 77 1.92 48.48 -11.15
N SER A 78 1.25 49.62 -11.24
CA SER A 78 1.68 50.72 -12.11
C SER A 78 2.88 51.45 -11.48
N SER A 79 3.83 51.88 -12.31
CA SER A 79 5.03 52.63 -11.86
C SER A 79 5.82 51.92 -10.74
N PRO A 80 6.24 50.66 -10.92
CA PRO A 80 6.96 49.94 -9.89
C PRO A 80 8.36 50.51 -9.67
N SER A 81 8.87 50.36 -8.45
CA SER A 81 10.23 50.68 -8.04
C SER A 81 11.11 49.40 -8.01
N ALA A 82 12.42 49.56 -8.24
CA ALA A 82 13.34 48.44 -8.12
C ALA A 82 13.23 47.73 -6.75
N GLY A 83 13.07 46.44 -6.75
CA GLY A 83 12.82 45.62 -5.55
C GLY A 83 11.35 45.41 -5.19
N ASP A 84 10.40 46.01 -5.92
CA ASP A 84 8.99 45.64 -5.77
C ASP A 84 8.78 44.16 -6.10
N ILE A 85 7.96 43.48 -5.28
CA ILE A 85 7.77 42.03 -5.32
C ILE A 85 6.29 41.70 -5.38
N VAL A 86 5.93 40.73 -6.20
CA VAL A 86 4.60 40.11 -6.24
C VAL A 86 4.76 38.60 -6.33
N ALA A 87 3.94 37.86 -5.59
CA ALA A 87 3.89 36.42 -5.71
C ALA A 87 2.48 35.92 -6.01
N PHE A 88 2.36 34.76 -6.61
CA PHE A 88 1.07 34.11 -6.81
C PHE A 88 1.21 32.59 -6.87
N LYS A 89 0.10 31.90 -6.57
CA LYS A 89 -0.03 30.45 -6.56
C LYS A 89 -1.31 30.05 -7.26
N ASP A 90 -1.20 29.09 -8.18
CA ASP A 90 -2.35 28.36 -8.70
C ASP A 90 -3.04 27.61 -7.56
N TYR A 91 -4.22 28.08 -7.13
CA TYR A 91 -4.94 27.52 -5.99
C TYR A 91 -5.64 26.19 -6.33
N ALA A 92 -6.27 26.14 -7.50
CA ALA A 92 -7.11 25.02 -7.92
C ALA A 92 -6.39 24.02 -8.87
N ASN A 93 -5.11 24.26 -9.20
CA ASN A 93 -4.35 23.52 -10.20
C ASN A 93 -5.08 23.50 -11.56
N THR A 94 -5.44 24.70 -12.07
CA THR A 94 -6.26 24.87 -13.27
C THR A 94 -5.68 25.85 -14.30
N PHE A 95 -4.45 26.36 -14.12
CA PHE A 95 -3.83 27.30 -15.07
C PHE A 95 -3.55 26.68 -16.43
N ASP A 96 -3.43 25.36 -16.52
CA ASP A 96 -3.31 24.62 -17.78
C ASP A 96 -4.62 24.62 -18.59
N ASN A 97 -5.77 24.60 -17.90
CA ASN A 97 -7.09 24.61 -18.51
C ASN A 97 -7.63 26.03 -18.74
N ASN A 98 -7.43 26.93 -17.77
CA ASN A 98 -7.87 28.31 -17.78
C ASN A 98 -6.68 29.21 -17.39
N THR A 99 -5.98 29.72 -18.40
CA THR A 99 -4.74 30.46 -18.27
C THR A 99 -4.84 31.68 -17.35
N LEU A 100 -3.84 31.87 -16.48
CA LEU A 100 -3.62 33.16 -15.81
C LEU A 100 -2.84 34.10 -16.74
N THR A 101 -3.38 35.29 -16.99
CA THR A 101 -2.66 36.39 -17.64
C THR A 101 -2.03 37.30 -16.59
N VAL A 102 -0.70 37.50 -16.68
CA VAL A 102 0.01 38.50 -15.91
C VAL A 102 0.10 39.79 -16.73
N GLY A 103 -0.79 40.72 -16.48
CA GLY A 103 -0.87 42.01 -17.18
C GLY A 103 0.24 42.95 -16.75
N ARG A 104 1.08 43.36 -17.68
CA ARG A 104 2.30 44.16 -17.43
C ARG A 104 2.11 45.59 -16.93
N ASN A 105 0.91 46.17 -17.12
CA ASN A 105 0.56 47.50 -16.71
C ASN A 105 1.61 48.58 -17.08
N GLY A 106 2.10 48.55 -18.31
CA GLY A 106 3.09 49.53 -18.83
C GLY A 106 4.56 49.16 -18.61
N SER A 107 4.90 48.25 -17.68
CA SER A 107 6.26 47.79 -17.43
C SER A 107 6.61 46.58 -18.29
N ASN A 108 7.87 46.30 -18.53
CA ASN A 108 8.32 45.08 -19.21
C ASN A 108 8.19 43.87 -18.26
N ILE A 109 8.03 42.67 -18.85
CA ILE A 109 8.16 41.37 -18.17
C ILE A 109 9.26 40.59 -18.93
N GLY A 110 10.35 40.22 -18.24
CA GLY A 110 11.46 39.51 -18.85
C GLY A 110 12.17 40.28 -19.97
N GLY A 111 12.04 41.60 -20.00
CA GLY A 111 12.57 42.48 -21.05
C GLY A 111 11.62 42.67 -22.25
N LEU A 112 10.43 42.08 -22.24
CA LEU A 112 9.45 42.15 -23.31
C LEU A 112 8.28 43.06 -22.95
N ALA A 113 7.85 43.91 -23.92
CA ALA A 113 6.69 44.79 -23.74
C ALA A 113 5.37 44.07 -24.05
N GLN A 114 5.14 42.91 -23.44
CA GLN A 114 3.93 42.08 -23.59
C GLN A 114 3.51 41.47 -22.26
N ASP A 115 2.23 41.15 -22.13
CA ASP A 115 1.70 40.39 -21.00
C ASP A 115 2.22 38.95 -21.01
N SER A 116 2.34 38.33 -19.87
CA SER A 116 2.79 36.95 -19.73
C SER A 116 1.62 36.02 -19.49
N LEU A 117 1.61 34.86 -20.15
CA LEU A 117 0.65 33.79 -19.93
C LEU A 117 1.28 32.70 -19.05
N VAL A 118 0.56 32.29 -18.01
CA VAL A 118 0.97 31.21 -17.11
C VAL A 118 -0.01 30.06 -17.33
N THR A 119 0.53 28.95 -17.87
CA THR A 119 -0.23 27.77 -18.30
C THR A 119 0.19 26.51 -17.58
N GLU A 120 1.04 26.61 -16.56
CA GLU A 120 1.57 25.47 -15.82
C GLU A 120 0.68 25.15 -14.61
N GLU A 121 0.17 23.93 -14.55
CA GLU A 121 -0.67 23.45 -13.46
C GLU A 121 0.09 23.47 -12.12
N GLY A 122 -0.55 24.02 -11.10
CA GLY A 122 -0.04 24.01 -9.73
C GLY A 122 1.23 24.85 -9.51
N ILE A 123 1.56 25.78 -10.40
CA ILE A 123 2.74 26.63 -10.27
C ILE A 123 2.56 27.69 -9.17
N ALA A 124 3.65 28.01 -8.50
CA ALA A 124 3.85 29.21 -7.69
C ALA A 124 4.99 30.01 -8.26
N LEU A 125 4.84 31.32 -8.39
CA LEU A 125 5.88 32.23 -8.89
C LEU A 125 6.04 33.41 -7.95
N THR A 126 7.31 33.83 -7.75
CA THR A 126 7.68 35.11 -7.17
C THR A 126 8.39 35.92 -8.23
N ILE A 127 7.92 37.14 -8.47
CA ILE A 127 8.48 38.06 -9.44
C ILE A 127 8.89 39.37 -8.76
N VAL A 128 10.04 39.90 -9.18
CA VAL A 128 10.62 41.13 -8.65
C VAL A 128 10.87 42.10 -9.79
N TYR A 129 10.50 43.36 -9.58
CA TYR A 129 10.83 44.42 -10.54
C TYR A 129 12.30 44.82 -10.40
N ALA A 130 13.06 44.65 -11.46
CA ALA A 130 14.48 44.97 -11.50
C ALA A 130 14.74 46.45 -11.95
N ASP A 131 14.31 46.81 -13.15
CA ASP A 131 14.50 48.09 -13.77
C ASP A 131 13.54 48.30 -14.96
N ALA A 132 13.59 49.48 -15.59
CA ALA A 132 12.73 49.77 -16.74
C ALA A 132 13.07 48.98 -18.01
N THR A 133 14.27 48.40 -18.12
CA THR A 133 14.71 47.62 -19.28
C THR A 133 14.23 46.18 -19.24
N LYS A 134 14.46 45.53 -18.12
CA LYS A 134 14.06 44.13 -17.88
C LYS A 134 12.66 44.00 -17.31
N GLY A 135 12.23 44.98 -16.51
CA GLY A 135 10.95 44.98 -15.86
C GLY A 135 10.85 43.94 -14.74
N TRP A 136 9.80 43.17 -14.75
CA TRP A 136 9.53 42.10 -13.79
C TRP A 136 10.26 40.84 -14.19
N LEU A 137 11.00 40.24 -13.25
CA LEU A 137 11.77 39.00 -13.44
C LEU A 137 11.30 37.95 -12.43
N VAL A 138 11.21 36.70 -12.87
CA VAL A 138 10.96 35.56 -11.97
C VAL A 138 12.23 35.32 -11.14
N THR A 139 12.10 35.32 -9.83
CA THR A 139 13.17 35.03 -8.87
C THR A 139 13.02 33.67 -8.21
N GLU A 140 11.78 33.17 -8.07
CA GLU A 140 11.48 31.86 -7.52
C GLU A 140 10.30 31.25 -8.29
N SER A 141 10.38 29.96 -8.52
CA SER A 141 9.31 29.15 -9.09
C SER A 141 9.26 27.79 -8.42
N GLY A 142 8.09 27.21 -8.30
CA GLY A 142 7.88 25.88 -7.74
C GLY A 142 6.54 25.29 -8.16
N LEU A 143 6.50 23.98 -8.33
CA LEU A 143 5.27 23.25 -8.61
C LEU A 143 4.73 22.58 -7.34
N GLN A 144 3.41 22.49 -7.21
CA GLN A 144 2.78 21.75 -6.11
C GLN A 144 3.23 20.28 -6.09
N SER A 145 3.50 19.71 -7.27
CA SER A 145 4.01 18.35 -7.42
C SER A 145 5.42 18.13 -6.86
N GLU A 146 6.20 19.20 -6.62
CA GLU A 146 7.53 19.13 -5.99
C GLU A 146 7.44 18.83 -4.48
N LEU A 147 6.30 19.11 -3.84
CA LEU A 147 6.02 18.62 -2.49
C LEU A 147 5.50 17.18 -2.60
N PRO A 148 6.25 16.18 -2.10
CA PRO A 148 5.78 14.80 -2.16
C PRO A 148 4.49 14.67 -1.36
N GLN A 149 3.38 14.52 -2.09
CA GLN A 149 2.10 14.18 -1.50
C GLN A 149 2.19 12.71 -1.07
N GLN A 150 2.26 12.46 0.22
CA GLN A 150 2.30 11.12 0.80
C GLN A 150 1.08 10.89 1.66
N TYR A 151 0.55 9.69 1.61
CA TYR A 151 -0.56 9.27 2.45
C TYR A 151 -0.41 7.83 2.91
N THR A 152 -0.99 7.53 4.05
CA THR A 152 -0.91 6.20 4.67
C THR A 152 -1.90 5.25 4.01
N ALA A 153 -1.44 4.04 3.68
CA ALA A 153 -2.27 2.93 3.27
C ALA A 153 -1.98 1.68 4.10
N ASN A 154 -3.01 0.94 4.43
CA ASN A 154 -2.91 -0.38 5.03
C ASN A 154 -2.95 -1.45 3.93
N PHE A 155 -2.36 -2.60 4.23
CA PHE A 155 -2.30 -3.70 3.30
C PHE A 155 -2.64 -5.04 3.96
N LEU A 156 -3.06 -5.97 3.11
CA LEU A 156 -3.07 -7.41 3.34
C LEU A 156 -2.50 -8.07 2.10
N VAL A 157 -1.41 -8.81 2.24
CA VAL A 157 -0.75 -9.55 1.15
C VAL A 157 -0.75 -11.01 1.53
N ILE A 158 -1.47 -11.84 0.75
CA ILE A 158 -1.56 -13.29 0.94
C ILE A 158 -1.06 -13.95 -0.32
N ALA A 159 -0.09 -14.86 -0.20
CA ALA A 159 0.47 -15.64 -1.30
C ALA A 159 -0.46 -16.78 -1.72
N GLY A 160 -0.17 -17.41 -2.86
CA GLY A 160 -0.83 -18.65 -3.27
C GLY A 160 -0.55 -19.78 -2.29
N GLY A 161 -1.57 -20.56 -1.93
CA GLY A 161 -1.41 -21.79 -1.16
C GLY A 161 -0.88 -22.93 -2.04
N ALA A 162 -0.29 -23.93 -1.44
CA ALA A 162 0.25 -25.09 -2.15
C ALA A 162 -0.81 -26.17 -2.39
N SER A 163 -0.58 -27.07 -3.34
CA SER A 163 -1.36 -28.29 -3.46
C SER A 163 -0.97 -29.32 -2.40
N GLY A 164 -1.89 -30.20 -2.09
CA GLY A 164 -1.58 -31.43 -1.35
C GLY A 164 -0.73 -32.35 -2.18
N GLY A 165 -0.21 -33.43 -1.57
CA GLY A 165 0.43 -34.54 -2.26
C GLY A 165 -0.58 -35.49 -2.88
N GLY A 166 -0.21 -36.18 -3.97
CA GLY A 166 -0.96 -37.27 -4.59
C GLY A 166 -0.86 -38.55 -3.78
N GLY A 167 -1.99 -39.22 -3.55
CA GLY A 167 -2.09 -40.41 -2.71
C GLY A 167 -1.35 -41.63 -3.31
N GLY A 168 -0.71 -42.43 -2.45
CA GLY A 168 -0.22 -43.76 -2.80
C GLY A 168 -1.34 -44.82 -2.80
N GLY A 169 -1.00 -46.07 -3.16
CA GLY A 169 -1.93 -47.20 -3.14
C GLY A 169 -2.58 -47.39 -1.76
N SER A 170 -1.76 -47.51 -0.73
CA SER A 170 -2.16 -47.62 0.67
C SER A 170 -1.75 -46.41 1.54
N GLU A 171 -1.19 -45.41 0.97
CA GLU A 171 -0.41 -44.39 1.63
C GLU A 171 -1.05 -43.04 1.43
N PRO A 172 -1.68 -42.50 2.49
CA PRO A 172 -2.27 -41.17 2.46
C PRO A 172 -1.22 -40.08 2.32
N ALA A 173 -1.49 -39.12 1.47
CA ALA A 173 -0.62 -37.98 1.26
C ALA A 173 -0.89 -36.79 2.25
N GLY A 174 0.09 -35.96 2.40
CA GLY A 174 -0.02 -34.72 3.20
C GLY A 174 -0.81 -33.62 2.54
N GLY A 175 -1.43 -32.74 3.36
CA GLY A 175 -2.10 -31.52 2.90
C GLY A 175 -1.10 -30.43 2.52
N GLY A 176 -1.46 -29.55 1.59
CA GLY A 176 -0.67 -28.35 1.24
C GLY A 176 -0.74 -27.27 2.31
N GLY A 177 0.35 -26.55 2.52
CA GLY A 177 0.41 -25.38 3.37
C GLY A 177 -0.27 -24.17 2.76
N ALA A 178 -0.79 -23.27 3.58
CA ALA A 178 -1.31 -21.98 3.13
C ALA A 178 -0.21 -21.05 2.64
N GLY A 179 -0.54 -20.12 1.78
CA GLY A 179 0.34 -19.01 1.42
C GLY A 179 0.64 -18.12 2.63
N GLY A 180 1.81 -17.49 2.63
CA GLY A 180 2.21 -16.53 3.64
C GLY A 180 1.22 -15.39 3.75
N TYR A 181 1.00 -14.91 4.99
CA TYR A 181 0.00 -13.92 5.33
C TYR A 181 0.66 -12.74 6.03
N ARG A 182 0.62 -11.53 5.43
CA ARG A 182 1.20 -10.29 5.96
C ARG A 182 0.15 -9.18 5.99
N ALA A 183 -0.02 -8.52 7.14
CA ALA A 183 -1.06 -7.53 7.37
C ALA A 183 -0.58 -6.34 8.18
N SER A 184 -1.14 -5.14 7.89
CA SER A 184 -0.88 -3.90 8.63
C SER A 184 -2.14 -3.23 9.17
N PHE A 185 -3.32 -3.79 8.91
CA PHE A 185 -4.58 -3.12 9.22
C PHE A 185 -5.01 -3.32 10.67
N ASN A 186 -5.36 -2.21 11.33
CA ASN A 186 -6.06 -2.19 12.63
C ASN A 186 -5.43 -3.07 13.73
N SER A 187 -4.11 -3.17 13.77
CA SER A 187 -3.36 -4.04 14.69
C SER A 187 -3.68 -5.54 14.56
N GLU A 188 -4.29 -5.96 13.44
CA GLU A 188 -4.54 -7.38 13.15
C GLU A 188 -3.22 -8.12 12.90
N ALA A 189 -3.11 -9.34 13.44
CA ALA A 189 -1.88 -10.12 13.36
C ALA A 189 -1.54 -10.53 11.93
N SER A 190 -0.24 -10.58 11.61
CA SER A 190 0.27 -11.35 10.49
C SER A 190 0.30 -12.85 10.82
N GLY A 191 0.50 -13.70 9.80
CA GLY A 191 0.59 -15.14 10.01
C GLY A 191 1.81 -15.56 10.82
N GLY A 192 1.88 -16.86 11.21
CA GLY A 192 3.02 -17.42 11.92
C GLY A 192 3.30 -16.81 13.30
N GLY A 193 2.29 -16.24 13.94
CA GLY A 193 2.41 -15.55 15.22
C GLY A 193 3.00 -14.14 15.12
N GLY A 194 3.14 -13.59 13.89
CA GLY A 194 3.63 -12.23 13.66
C GLY A 194 2.64 -11.16 14.13
N SER A 195 3.17 -10.05 14.61
CA SER A 195 2.37 -8.86 14.92
C SER A 195 1.91 -8.17 13.63
N SER A 196 0.98 -7.21 13.77
CA SER A 196 0.64 -6.26 12.71
C SER A 196 1.90 -5.52 12.23
N GLU A 197 2.04 -5.37 10.94
CA GLU A 197 3.14 -4.61 10.34
C GLU A 197 2.80 -3.11 10.28
N SER A 198 3.80 -2.29 10.01
CA SER A 198 3.58 -0.85 9.80
C SER A 198 2.84 -0.61 8.48
N SER A 199 1.89 0.31 8.49
CA SER A 199 1.27 0.84 7.27
C SER A 199 2.34 1.41 6.32
N ILE A 200 2.04 1.44 5.05
CA ILE A 200 2.92 2.01 4.02
C ILE A 200 2.55 3.46 3.72
N LEU A 201 3.56 4.24 3.31
CA LEU A 201 3.37 5.60 2.80
C LEU A 201 3.40 5.54 1.26
N PHE A 202 2.24 5.69 0.64
CA PHE A 202 2.15 5.90 -0.79
C PHE A 202 2.47 7.35 -1.15
N LYS A 203 3.05 7.55 -2.33
CA LYS A 203 3.37 8.87 -2.89
C LYS A 203 2.57 9.06 -4.17
N ASN A 204 2.01 10.25 -4.37
CA ASN A 204 1.28 10.60 -5.57
C ASN A 204 2.15 10.41 -6.83
N GLY A 205 1.56 9.90 -7.89
CA GLY A 205 2.21 9.64 -9.18
C GLY A 205 3.12 8.43 -9.23
N VAL A 206 3.36 7.73 -8.10
CA VAL A 206 4.18 6.50 -8.07
C VAL A 206 3.32 5.29 -8.39
N VAL A 207 3.80 4.46 -9.32
CA VAL A 207 3.17 3.18 -9.66
C VAL A 207 3.61 2.11 -8.67
N TYR A 208 2.64 1.48 -8.01
CA TYR A 208 2.82 0.33 -7.11
C TYR A 208 2.37 -0.93 -7.83
N THR A 209 3.32 -1.82 -8.07
CA THR A 209 3.07 -3.10 -8.73
C THR A 209 2.56 -4.11 -7.71
N VAL A 210 1.45 -4.75 -8.05
CA VAL A 210 0.83 -5.83 -7.28
C VAL A 210 1.00 -7.14 -8.02
N THR A 211 1.65 -8.11 -7.39
CA THR A 211 1.72 -9.50 -7.86
C THR A 211 0.81 -10.35 -6.98
N VAL A 212 -0.11 -11.09 -7.58
CA VAL A 212 -0.93 -12.09 -6.89
C VAL A 212 -0.48 -13.47 -7.29
N GLY A 213 0.02 -14.24 -6.32
CA GLY A 213 0.53 -15.57 -6.52
C GLY A 213 -0.56 -16.60 -6.84
N ALA A 214 -0.34 -17.41 -7.86
CA ALA A 214 -1.19 -18.55 -8.17
C ALA A 214 -1.05 -19.64 -7.10
N GLY A 215 -2.11 -20.41 -6.85
CA GLY A 215 -2.03 -21.63 -6.07
C GLY A 215 -1.26 -22.73 -6.78
N GLY A 216 -0.65 -23.64 -6.03
CA GLY A 216 -0.03 -24.84 -6.56
C GLY A 216 -1.04 -25.74 -7.29
N THR A 217 -0.73 -26.15 -8.50
CA THR A 217 -1.60 -27.05 -9.29
C THR A 217 -1.69 -28.42 -8.65
N SER A 218 -2.84 -29.09 -8.77
CA SER A 218 -3.00 -30.47 -8.32
C SER A 218 -2.01 -31.39 -9.01
N VAL A 219 -1.64 -32.49 -8.35
CA VAL A 219 -0.74 -33.51 -8.86
C VAL A 219 -1.41 -34.88 -8.92
N SER A 220 -0.89 -35.75 -9.78
CA SER A 220 -1.34 -37.14 -9.87
C SER A 220 -0.85 -37.96 -8.68
N ALA A 221 -1.30 -39.20 -8.61
CA ALA A 221 -0.89 -40.18 -7.59
C ALA A 221 0.64 -40.29 -7.40
N ASN A 222 1.05 -40.57 -6.18
CA ASN A 222 2.45 -40.83 -5.79
C ASN A 222 3.44 -39.66 -6.02
N THR A 223 2.94 -38.44 -6.12
CA THR A 223 3.77 -37.27 -6.44
C THR A 223 3.65 -36.25 -5.31
N ASP A 224 4.78 -35.62 -4.95
CA ASP A 224 4.76 -34.43 -4.09
C ASP A 224 3.91 -33.34 -4.74
N GLY A 225 3.25 -32.55 -3.94
CA GLY A 225 2.49 -31.41 -4.41
C GLY A 225 3.33 -30.34 -5.11
N ASN A 226 2.69 -29.28 -5.53
CA ASN A 226 3.34 -28.08 -6.06
C ASN A 226 3.22 -26.93 -5.06
N ASN A 227 4.30 -26.19 -4.86
CA ASN A 227 4.27 -24.98 -4.04
C ASN A 227 3.32 -23.93 -4.63
N GLY A 228 2.78 -23.08 -3.79
CA GLY A 228 2.16 -21.83 -4.21
C GLY A 228 3.21 -20.81 -4.67
N ASN A 229 2.76 -19.79 -5.38
CA ASN A 229 3.61 -18.69 -5.81
C ASN A 229 3.50 -17.50 -4.84
N ASP A 230 4.56 -16.72 -4.79
CA ASP A 230 4.62 -15.51 -3.95
C ASP A 230 3.62 -14.44 -4.41
N SER A 231 3.10 -13.68 -3.46
CA SER A 231 2.42 -12.41 -3.71
C SER A 231 3.28 -11.25 -3.22
N SER A 232 3.22 -10.11 -3.91
CA SER A 232 4.01 -8.96 -3.51
C SER A 232 3.34 -7.62 -3.82
N LEU A 233 3.77 -6.60 -3.07
CA LEU A 233 3.50 -5.18 -3.32
C LEU A 233 4.84 -4.45 -3.36
N SER A 234 5.14 -3.78 -4.48
CA SER A 234 6.41 -3.06 -4.68
C SER A 234 6.19 -1.68 -5.31
N GLY A 235 7.13 -0.77 -5.09
CA GLY A 235 7.14 0.60 -5.65
C GLY A 235 8.45 1.29 -5.28
N SER A 236 8.79 2.38 -5.99
CA SER A 236 10.10 3.03 -5.86
C SER A 236 10.39 3.63 -4.49
N ASN A 237 9.36 3.94 -3.70
CA ASN A 237 9.49 4.60 -2.38
C ASN A 237 9.12 3.69 -1.21
N ILE A 238 8.89 2.39 -1.43
CA ILE A 238 8.60 1.41 -0.39
C ILE A 238 9.55 0.22 -0.46
N THR A 239 9.83 -0.40 0.68
CA THR A 239 10.44 -1.73 0.69
C THR A 239 9.40 -2.74 0.21
N THR A 240 9.78 -3.58 -0.75
CA THR A 240 8.89 -4.62 -1.29
C THR A 240 8.37 -5.52 -0.18
N ILE A 241 7.03 -5.65 -0.11
CA ILE A 241 6.35 -6.56 0.79
C ILE A 241 6.10 -7.86 0.02
N THR A 242 6.75 -8.94 0.42
CA THR A 242 6.58 -10.26 -0.21
C THR A 242 6.02 -11.25 0.79
N SER A 243 4.93 -11.91 0.44
CA SER A 243 4.41 -13.10 1.11
C SER A 243 4.83 -14.33 0.33
N THR A 244 5.42 -15.30 1.01
CA THR A 244 5.99 -16.53 0.43
C THR A 244 4.87 -17.51 0.09
N GLY A 245 4.95 -18.16 -1.08
CA GLY A 245 4.01 -19.24 -1.46
C GLY A 245 3.96 -20.35 -0.43
N GLY A 246 2.83 -21.04 -0.33
CA GLY A 246 2.66 -22.21 0.56
C GLY A 246 3.57 -23.35 0.16
N GLY A 247 4.02 -24.16 1.13
CA GLY A 247 4.82 -25.37 0.93
C GLY A 247 3.94 -26.58 0.59
N HIS A 248 4.33 -27.37 -0.40
CA HIS A 248 3.55 -28.53 -0.86
C HIS A 248 3.46 -29.68 0.17
N GLY A 249 2.36 -30.41 0.13
CA GLY A 249 2.21 -31.66 0.88
C GLY A 249 3.00 -32.81 0.28
N ALA A 250 3.48 -33.72 1.13
CA ALA A 250 4.23 -34.93 0.73
C ALA A 250 3.31 -35.89 -0.01
N GLY A 251 3.81 -36.47 -1.12
CA GLY A 251 3.12 -37.54 -1.86
C GLY A 251 3.12 -38.88 -1.14
N GLY A 252 2.20 -39.80 -1.52
CA GLY A 252 1.92 -41.05 -0.81
C GLY A 252 3.02 -42.12 -0.85
N THR A 253 4.18 -41.92 -1.46
CA THR A 253 5.27 -42.95 -1.54
C THR A 253 6.63 -42.33 -1.18
N ALA A 254 7.56 -43.16 -0.65
CA ALA A 254 8.94 -42.70 -0.44
C ALA A 254 9.68 -42.56 -1.80
N PRO A 255 10.60 -41.60 -1.95
CA PRO A 255 11.19 -40.71 -0.95
C PRO A 255 10.52 -39.35 -0.81
N ASN A 256 9.22 -39.24 -1.06
CA ASN A 256 8.45 -37.99 -1.05
C ASN A 256 8.52 -37.27 0.30
N SER A 257 8.51 -35.94 0.28
CA SER A 257 8.62 -35.09 1.46
C SER A 257 7.77 -33.81 1.35
N ALA A 258 7.30 -33.29 2.47
CA ALA A 258 6.69 -31.98 2.54
C ALA A 258 7.73 -30.85 2.35
N ASN A 259 7.31 -29.70 1.82
CA ASN A 259 8.18 -28.54 1.62
C ASN A 259 7.84 -27.36 2.54
N THR A 260 8.85 -26.57 2.80
CA THR A 260 8.71 -25.30 3.50
C THR A 260 8.01 -24.26 2.59
N GLY A 261 7.36 -23.30 3.20
CA GLY A 261 6.69 -22.21 2.47
C GLY A 261 6.25 -21.11 3.40
N GLY A 262 5.33 -20.26 2.97
CA GLY A 262 4.64 -19.29 3.83
C GLY A 262 4.08 -20.02 5.05
N SER A 263 3.25 -21.05 4.83
CA SER A 263 2.99 -22.14 5.78
C SER A 263 3.54 -23.44 5.19
N GLY A 264 4.00 -24.36 6.03
CA GLY A 264 4.62 -25.62 5.61
C GLY A 264 3.59 -26.66 5.20
N GLY A 265 3.99 -27.57 4.28
CA GLY A 265 3.19 -28.72 3.88
C GLY A 265 3.14 -29.82 4.95
N GLY A 266 2.10 -30.65 4.92
CA GLY A 266 1.94 -31.83 5.78
C GLY A 266 2.71 -33.04 5.28
N GLY A 267 3.17 -33.89 6.21
CA GLY A 267 3.85 -35.16 5.91
C GLY A 267 2.89 -36.25 5.44
N ASN A 268 3.40 -37.30 4.79
CA ASN A 268 2.63 -38.46 4.35
C ASN A 268 2.65 -39.60 5.37
N GLY A 269 1.68 -40.55 5.26
CA GLY A 269 1.61 -41.79 6.03
C GLY A 269 2.14 -42.94 5.22
N ILE A 270 3.40 -43.39 5.44
CA ILE A 270 4.02 -44.50 4.66
C ILE A 270 4.20 -45.76 5.47
N GLY A 271 4.20 -46.91 4.72
CA GLY A 271 4.08 -48.26 5.28
C GLY A 271 5.31 -48.84 5.95
N SER A 272 6.49 -48.35 5.70
CA SER A 272 7.76 -49.01 6.13
C SER A 272 8.38 -48.33 7.38
N GLY A 273 7.56 -47.83 8.30
CA GLY A 273 8.03 -47.38 9.61
C GLY A 273 8.63 -45.97 9.66
N SER A 274 8.60 -45.22 8.56
CA SER A 274 9.13 -43.86 8.49
C SER A 274 8.06 -42.92 7.92
N SER A 275 7.16 -42.46 8.76
CA SER A 275 6.32 -41.30 8.40
C SER A 275 7.20 -40.09 8.14
N THR A 276 6.80 -39.21 7.21
CA THR A 276 7.52 -37.96 6.99
C THR A 276 7.00 -36.87 7.92
N ASN A 277 7.90 -36.00 8.31
CA ASN A 277 7.55 -34.84 9.09
C ASN A 277 6.87 -33.78 8.22
N GLY A 278 5.96 -33.03 8.83
CA GLY A 278 5.51 -31.78 8.26
C GLY A 278 6.66 -30.76 8.16
N ALA A 279 6.60 -29.90 7.18
CA ALA A 279 7.62 -28.89 6.92
C ALA A 279 7.37 -27.58 7.69
N ALA A 280 8.42 -26.80 7.90
CA ALA A 280 8.31 -25.53 8.59
C ALA A 280 7.60 -24.44 7.77
N GLY A 281 6.88 -23.54 8.43
CA GLY A 281 6.43 -22.28 7.86
C GLY A 281 7.50 -21.19 7.95
N THR A 282 7.30 -20.12 7.20
CA THR A 282 8.11 -18.90 7.31
C THR A 282 7.68 -18.10 8.54
N ALA A 283 8.64 -17.74 9.38
CA ALA A 283 8.35 -16.92 10.57
C ALA A 283 7.59 -15.63 10.20
N ASN A 284 6.61 -15.26 11.01
CA ASN A 284 5.73 -14.12 10.81
C ASN A 284 4.89 -14.15 9.51
N GLN A 285 4.75 -15.32 8.88
CA GLN A 285 3.90 -15.50 7.69
C GLN A 285 2.98 -16.71 7.77
N GLY A 286 3.38 -17.79 8.48
CA GLY A 286 2.58 -18.99 8.64
C GLY A 286 3.25 -20.04 9.49
N PHE A 287 2.51 -21.10 9.81
CA PHE A 287 2.92 -22.17 10.71
C PHE A 287 3.35 -23.43 9.95
N ALA A 288 3.97 -24.34 10.68
CA ALA A 288 4.41 -25.63 10.16
C ALA A 288 3.23 -26.55 9.83
N GLY A 289 3.43 -27.48 8.90
CA GLY A 289 2.53 -28.62 8.69
C GLY A 289 2.69 -29.69 9.77
N GLY A 290 1.65 -30.55 9.90
CA GLY A 290 1.65 -31.71 10.77
C GLY A 290 2.40 -32.91 10.17
N ASN A 291 2.84 -33.81 11.03
CA ASN A 291 3.48 -35.06 10.65
C ASN A 291 2.46 -36.08 10.12
N GLY A 292 2.86 -36.86 9.16
CA GLY A 292 2.12 -38.09 8.79
C GLY A 292 2.28 -39.17 9.87
N THR A 293 1.43 -40.20 9.83
CA THR A 293 1.51 -41.39 10.68
C THR A 293 1.62 -42.65 9.81
N GLY A 294 2.66 -43.45 10.04
CA GLY A 294 2.91 -44.70 9.34
C GLY A 294 2.12 -45.89 9.91
N ALA A 295 2.51 -47.09 9.45
CA ALA A 295 1.88 -48.37 9.87
C ALA A 295 1.73 -48.49 11.39
N PRO A 296 0.61 -49.08 11.88
CA PRO A 296 -0.55 -49.59 11.14
C PRO A 296 -1.66 -48.53 10.94
N ASN A 297 -1.43 -47.29 11.35
CA ASN A 297 -2.42 -46.21 11.43
C ASN A 297 -2.27 -45.16 10.32
N TYR A 298 -1.90 -45.56 9.14
CA TYR A 298 -1.64 -44.68 8.00
C TYR A 298 -2.53 -43.43 7.94
N ALA A 299 -1.94 -42.25 8.01
CA ALA A 299 -2.64 -40.97 7.89
C ALA A 299 -1.68 -39.88 7.42
N GLY A 300 -2.10 -39.04 6.50
CA GLY A 300 -1.38 -37.83 6.10
C GLY A 300 -1.49 -36.73 7.15
N GLY A 301 -0.47 -35.92 7.37
CA GLY A 301 -0.49 -34.72 8.19
C GLY A 301 -1.20 -33.55 7.46
N GLY A 302 -1.84 -32.64 8.19
CA GLY A 302 -2.40 -31.40 7.66
C GLY A 302 -1.33 -30.38 7.31
N GLY A 303 -1.53 -29.57 6.29
CA GLY A 303 -0.71 -28.39 6.01
C GLY A 303 -0.89 -27.30 7.07
N GLY A 304 0.14 -26.50 7.31
CA GLY A 304 0.07 -25.34 8.21
C GLY A 304 -0.87 -24.27 7.68
N GLY A 305 -1.52 -23.56 8.58
CA GLY A 305 -2.30 -22.36 8.31
C GLY A 305 -1.57 -21.09 8.71
N ALA A 306 -2.20 -19.94 8.48
CA ALA A 306 -1.63 -18.67 8.86
C ALA A 306 -1.68 -18.44 10.39
N SER A 307 -2.67 -19.00 11.12
CA SER A 307 -2.78 -18.83 12.57
C SER A 307 -2.46 -20.09 13.38
N GLU A 308 -2.36 -21.26 12.75
CA GLU A 308 -2.23 -22.53 13.46
C GLU A 308 -1.37 -23.55 12.73
N VAL A 309 -0.70 -24.40 13.48
CA VAL A 309 0.06 -25.54 12.96
C VAL A 309 -0.92 -26.59 12.40
N GLY A 310 -0.57 -27.23 11.29
CA GLY A 310 -1.32 -28.36 10.78
C GLY A 310 -1.29 -29.54 11.80
N ALA A 311 -2.42 -30.20 11.98
CA ALA A 311 -2.50 -31.35 12.88
C ALA A 311 -1.75 -32.56 12.31
N ASN A 312 -1.18 -33.38 13.22
CA ASN A 312 -0.61 -34.66 12.82
C ASN A 312 -1.72 -35.63 12.38
N GLY A 313 -1.40 -36.48 11.41
CA GLY A 313 -2.26 -37.64 11.12
C GLY A 313 -2.31 -38.58 12.30
N ALA A 314 -3.49 -39.14 12.63
CA ALA A 314 -3.67 -40.03 13.78
C ALA A 314 -4.82 -41.02 13.56
N SER A 315 -4.65 -42.27 14.05
CA SER A 315 -5.73 -43.26 14.07
C SER A 315 -6.48 -43.42 12.73
N GLN A 316 -5.73 -43.48 11.64
CA GLN A 316 -6.21 -43.61 10.25
C GLN A 316 -6.93 -42.34 9.69
N SER A 317 -7.13 -41.31 10.48
CA SER A 317 -7.68 -40.02 10.05
C SER A 317 -6.55 -39.05 9.71
N GLY A 318 -6.68 -38.38 8.59
CA GLY A 318 -5.76 -37.31 8.19
C GLY A 318 -5.70 -36.19 9.22
N GLY A 319 -4.58 -35.53 9.34
CA GLY A 319 -4.47 -34.31 10.17
C GLY A 319 -5.29 -33.17 9.56
N GLN A 320 -6.00 -32.42 10.39
CA GLN A 320 -6.69 -31.19 9.96
C GLN A 320 -5.66 -30.15 9.51
N GLY A 321 -5.99 -29.37 8.47
CA GLY A 321 -5.21 -28.21 8.12
C GLY A 321 -5.28 -27.14 9.21
N GLY A 322 -4.16 -26.43 9.44
CA GLY A 322 -4.13 -25.31 10.38
C GLY A 322 -5.06 -24.17 9.93
N ASP A 323 -5.66 -23.47 10.87
CA ASP A 323 -6.58 -22.37 10.59
C ASP A 323 -5.86 -21.10 10.05
N GLY A 324 -6.59 -20.29 9.32
CA GLY A 324 -6.19 -18.98 8.81
C GLY A 324 -6.46 -17.85 9.79
N VAL A 325 -6.06 -16.64 9.41
CA VAL A 325 -6.28 -15.40 10.17
C VAL A 325 -7.51 -14.67 9.66
N ALA A 326 -8.35 -14.18 10.59
CA ALA A 326 -9.47 -13.30 10.27
C ALA A 326 -8.99 -11.85 10.15
N SER A 327 -9.46 -11.13 9.13
CA SER A 327 -9.20 -9.70 8.95
C SER A 327 -10.45 -8.95 8.53
N THR A 328 -10.57 -7.72 9.00
CA THR A 328 -11.65 -6.78 8.66
C THR A 328 -11.24 -5.76 7.60
N ILE A 329 -10.05 -5.87 7.02
CA ILE A 329 -9.53 -4.93 6.01
C ILE A 329 -10.48 -4.78 4.81
N SER A 330 -11.22 -5.84 4.44
CA SER A 330 -12.20 -5.83 3.33
C SER A 330 -13.57 -5.22 3.70
N GLY A 331 -13.69 -4.60 4.88
CA GLY A 331 -14.94 -3.99 5.37
C GLY A 331 -15.80 -4.93 6.22
N SER A 332 -15.55 -6.23 6.16
CA SER A 332 -16.17 -7.26 7.01
C SER A 332 -15.14 -8.31 7.39
N SER A 333 -15.38 -9.06 8.47
CA SER A 333 -14.47 -10.12 8.93
C SER A 333 -14.45 -11.29 7.92
N VAL A 334 -13.29 -11.58 7.36
CA VAL A 334 -13.06 -12.71 6.45
C VAL A 334 -11.80 -13.46 6.88
N THR A 335 -11.95 -14.77 7.16
CA THR A 335 -10.81 -15.64 7.46
C THR A 335 -10.16 -16.13 6.16
N ARG A 336 -8.80 -16.06 6.08
CA ARG A 336 -8.00 -16.49 4.92
C ARG A 336 -6.74 -17.19 5.37
N GLY A 337 -6.12 -17.99 4.48
CA GLY A 337 -4.86 -18.67 4.76
C GLY A 337 -5.00 -19.94 5.59
N GLY A 338 -6.08 -20.74 5.39
CA GLY A 338 -6.22 -22.07 6.00
C GLY A 338 -5.41 -23.13 5.24
N GLY A 339 -4.75 -24.06 5.95
CA GLY A 339 -4.04 -25.19 5.37
C GLY A 339 -4.96 -26.30 4.87
N GLY A 340 -4.52 -27.14 3.94
CA GLY A 340 -5.25 -28.32 3.50
C GLY A 340 -5.13 -29.48 4.50
N SER A 341 -6.13 -30.35 4.62
CA SER A 341 -5.99 -31.55 5.46
C SER A 341 -5.26 -32.68 4.74
N GLY A 342 -4.64 -33.56 5.52
CA GLY A 342 -4.05 -34.80 5.03
C GLY A 342 -5.09 -35.84 4.64
N GLY A 343 -4.69 -36.82 3.81
CA GLY A 343 -5.53 -37.96 3.43
C GLY A 343 -5.80 -38.91 4.61
N SER A 344 -6.97 -39.57 4.61
CA SER A 344 -7.43 -40.54 5.63
C SER A 344 -7.43 -41.96 5.06
N TRP A 345 -6.99 -42.93 5.88
CA TRP A 345 -7.00 -44.38 5.55
C TRP A 345 -8.31 -45.07 5.92
N THR A 346 -8.38 -46.36 5.69
CA THR A 346 -9.55 -47.21 5.96
C THR A 346 -10.09 -47.03 7.39
N GLY A 347 -11.36 -46.67 7.52
CA GLY A 347 -12.01 -46.46 8.82
C GLY A 347 -11.77 -45.07 9.42
N GLY A 348 -10.91 -44.24 8.86
CA GLY A 348 -10.71 -42.84 9.25
C GLY A 348 -11.84 -41.94 8.76
N SER A 349 -12.03 -40.82 9.41
CA SER A 349 -13.01 -39.81 9.01
C SER A 349 -12.46 -38.89 7.92
N ASN A 350 -13.34 -38.36 7.06
CA ASN A 350 -12.99 -37.25 6.20
C ASN A 350 -12.73 -36.00 7.07
N VAL A 351 -11.58 -35.40 6.91
CA VAL A 351 -11.14 -34.25 7.67
C VAL A 351 -11.15 -33.00 6.81
N ALA A 352 -11.78 -31.97 7.32
CA ALA A 352 -11.82 -30.67 6.64
C ALA A 352 -10.45 -29.98 6.64
N GLY A 353 -10.21 -29.15 5.64
CA GLY A 353 -9.12 -28.19 5.70
C GLY A 353 -9.33 -27.14 6.77
N GLY A 354 -8.31 -26.38 7.10
CA GLY A 354 -8.36 -25.28 8.04
C GLY A 354 -9.33 -24.19 7.60
N ALA A 355 -9.97 -23.51 8.56
CA ALA A 355 -10.78 -22.34 8.29
C ALA A 355 -10.00 -21.29 7.51
N GLY A 356 -10.64 -20.62 6.54
CA GLY A 356 -9.94 -19.68 5.66
C GLY A 356 -9.56 -20.26 4.31
N GLY A 357 -10.28 -21.29 3.85
CA GLY A 357 -10.23 -21.78 2.46
C GLY A 357 -9.38 -23.02 2.22
N GLY A 358 -8.97 -23.72 3.26
CA GLY A 358 -8.26 -25.01 3.14
C GLY A 358 -9.09 -26.12 2.50
N GLY A 359 -8.50 -26.93 1.63
CA GLY A 359 -9.11 -28.09 0.99
C GLY A 359 -9.17 -29.32 1.89
N ALA A 360 -10.26 -30.09 1.83
CA ALA A 360 -10.40 -31.37 2.56
C ALA A 360 -9.52 -32.44 1.93
N GLY A 361 -8.95 -33.34 2.74
CA GLY A 361 -8.20 -34.52 2.28
C GLY A 361 -9.14 -35.59 1.73
N GLY A 362 -8.57 -36.48 0.90
CA GLY A 362 -9.23 -37.67 0.43
C GLY A 362 -9.47 -38.69 1.54
N GLN A 363 -10.47 -39.56 1.37
CA GLN A 363 -10.82 -40.64 2.29
C GLN A 363 -10.85 -41.98 1.56
N PHE A 364 -10.15 -42.98 2.13
CA PHE A 364 -10.16 -44.33 1.57
C PHE A 364 -11.56 -44.92 1.60
N GLY A 365 -12.01 -45.50 0.47
CA GLY A 365 -13.37 -46.06 0.35
C GLY A 365 -14.48 -45.02 0.17
N GLY A 366 -14.15 -43.75 0.13
CA GLY A 366 -15.03 -42.63 -0.13
C GLY A 366 -14.51 -41.74 -1.27
N THR A 367 -14.51 -40.45 -1.09
CA THR A 367 -13.87 -39.50 -2.04
C THR A 367 -12.36 -39.54 -1.85
N THR A 368 -11.65 -40.21 -2.79
CA THR A 368 -10.21 -40.45 -2.67
C THR A 368 -9.32 -39.28 -3.08
N THR A 369 -9.84 -38.39 -3.93
CA THR A 369 -9.14 -37.20 -4.40
C THR A 369 -9.19 -36.10 -3.31
N GLY A 370 -8.08 -35.44 -3.06
CA GLY A 370 -8.06 -34.24 -2.22
C GLY A 370 -8.86 -33.09 -2.85
N SER A 371 -9.56 -32.34 -2.06
CA SER A 371 -10.35 -31.17 -2.50
C SER A 371 -9.44 -29.97 -2.76
N ALA A 372 -9.76 -29.19 -3.80
CA ALA A 372 -9.09 -27.93 -4.03
C ALA A 372 -9.44 -26.91 -2.93
N ALA A 373 -8.49 -26.05 -2.63
CA ALA A 373 -8.68 -24.89 -1.77
C ALA A 373 -9.52 -23.80 -2.45
N THR A 374 -10.10 -22.92 -1.65
CA THR A 374 -10.87 -21.78 -2.15
C THR A 374 -9.94 -20.74 -2.80
N ALA A 375 -10.28 -20.29 -3.99
CA ALA A 375 -9.53 -19.23 -4.68
C ALA A 375 -9.55 -17.89 -3.89
N ASN A 376 -8.52 -17.09 -4.06
CA ASN A 376 -8.35 -15.77 -3.43
C ASN A 376 -8.34 -15.79 -1.89
N THR A 377 -7.94 -16.94 -1.32
CA THR A 377 -7.76 -17.10 0.12
C THR A 377 -6.33 -17.47 0.51
N GLY A 378 -5.52 -17.89 -0.44
CA GLY A 378 -4.21 -18.49 -0.18
C GLY A 378 -4.29 -19.84 0.53
N GLY A 379 -5.45 -20.52 0.49
CA GLY A 379 -5.63 -21.81 1.18
C GLY A 379 -4.82 -22.94 0.56
N GLY A 380 -4.36 -23.92 1.37
CA GLY A 380 -3.69 -25.15 0.94
C GLY A 380 -4.68 -26.21 0.45
N GLY A 381 -4.33 -26.99 -0.56
CA GLY A 381 -5.13 -28.11 -1.10
C GLY A 381 -5.03 -29.38 -0.26
N GLY A 382 -6.08 -30.21 -0.28
CA GLY A 382 -6.12 -31.50 0.46
C GLY A 382 -5.22 -32.58 -0.15
N GLY A 383 -4.68 -33.46 0.69
CA GLY A 383 -3.92 -34.64 0.27
C GLY A 383 -4.79 -35.76 -0.33
N GLY A 384 -4.31 -36.48 -1.33
CA GLY A 384 -4.99 -37.60 -1.93
C GLY A 384 -4.76 -38.92 -1.20
N VAL A 385 -5.56 -39.96 -1.53
CA VAL A 385 -5.40 -41.38 -1.08
C VAL A 385 -5.68 -42.35 -2.23
N GLN A 386 -5.41 -43.63 -2.07
CA GLN A 386 -5.72 -44.67 -3.05
C GLN A 386 -5.31 -44.34 -4.49
N SER A 387 -4.08 -43.93 -4.71
CA SER A 387 -3.58 -43.56 -6.03
C SER A 387 -4.40 -42.45 -6.71
N ALA A 388 -5.02 -41.60 -5.94
CA ALA A 388 -5.78 -40.44 -6.43
C ALA A 388 -4.98 -39.13 -6.40
N ALA A 389 -5.46 -38.18 -7.17
CA ALA A 389 -4.88 -36.84 -7.25
C ALA A 389 -5.05 -36.05 -5.96
N SER A 390 -4.22 -35.04 -5.79
CA SER A 390 -4.34 -34.05 -4.74
C SER A 390 -5.34 -32.94 -5.08
N GLY A 391 -5.75 -32.16 -4.08
CA GLY A 391 -6.37 -30.86 -4.27
C GLY A 391 -5.37 -29.78 -4.66
N ALA A 392 -5.75 -28.88 -5.56
CA ALA A 392 -4.97 -27.68 -5.87
C ALA A 392 -4.99 -26.68 -4.72
N GLY A 393 -3.95 -25.87 -4.58
CA GLY A 393 -3.94 -24.70 -3.71
C GLY A 393 -4.80 -23.55 -4.25
N GLY A 394 -5.29 -22.70 -3.39
CA GLY A 394 -6.01 -21.47 -3.74
C GLY A 394 -5.05 -20.34 -4.11
N SER A 395 -5.42 -19.51 -5.06
CA SER A 395 -4.68 -18.28 -5.36
C SER A 395 -4.62 -17.35 -4.14
N GLY A 396 -3.59 -16.51 -4.09
CA GLY A 396 -3.47 -15.43 -3.13
C GLY A 396 -4.42 -14.26 -3.39
N VAL A 397 -4.28 -13.22 -2.61
CA VAL A 397 -5.00 -11.95 -2.74
C VAL A 397 -4.17 -10.83 -2.18
N VAL A 398 -4.26 -9.63 -2.77
CA VAL A 398 -3.69 -8.40 -2.21
C VAL A 398 -4.81 -7.39 -2.02
N ILE A 399 -4.88 -6.82 -0.81
CA ILE A 399 -5.88 -5.80 -0.47
C ILE A 399 -5.15 -4.57 0.04
N LEU A 400 -5.52 -3.40 -0.51
CA LEU A 400 -5.07 -2.09 -0.05
C LEU A 400 -6.26 -1.33 0.52
N ARG A 401 -6.06 -0.61 1.62
CA ARG A 401 -7.08 0.24 2.24
C ARG A 401 -6.50 1.58 2.64
N MET A 402 -7.15 2.66 2.22
CA MET A 402 -6.73 4.04 2.43
C MET A 402 -7.92 4.97 2.57
N ALA A 403 -7.72 6.18 3.08
CA ALA A 403 -8.76 7.21 3.07
C ALA A 403 -9.25 7.47 1.64
N THR A 404 -10.57 7.58 1.45
CA THR A 404 -11.16 7.81 0.11
C THR A 404 -10.66 9.11 -0.52
N ALA A 405 -10.39 10.15 0.29
CA ALA A 405 -9.82 11.41 -0.18
C ALA A 405 -8.39 11.29 -0.74
N SER A 406 -7.69 10.18 -0.45
CA SER A 406 -6.33 9.90 -0.92
C SER A 406 -6.29 8.89 -2.09
N TYR A 407 -7.45 8.37 -2.51
CA TYR A 407 -7.52 7.41 -3.60
C TYR A 407 -7.46 8.10 -4.96
N SER A 408 -6.44 7.84 -5.75
CA SER A 408 -6.20 8.47 -7.05
C SER A 408 -7.18 8.04 -8.16
N GLY A 409 -7.90 6.93 -7.98
CA GLY A 409 -8.76 6.35 -9.01
C GLY A 409 -8.03 5.51 -10.08
N THR A 410 -6.70 5.47 -10.08
CA THR A 410 -5.91 4.84 -11.15
C THR A 410 -5.42 3.45 -10.76
N THR A 411 -5.97 2.40 -11.41
CA THR A 411 -5.58 1.00 -11.19
C THR A 411 -5.45 0.26 -12.52
N SER A 412 -4.71 -0.86 -12.51
CA SER A 412 -4.70 -1.84 -13.62
C SER A 412 -4.93 -3.26 -13.09
N GLY A 413 -5.20 -4.24 -13.98
CA GLY A 413 -5.47 -5.63 -13.58
C GLY A 413 -6.89 -5.86 -13.07
N SER A 414 -7.82 -4.91 -13.26
CA SER A 414 -9.24 -5.03 -12.92
C SER A 414 -9.52 -5.42 -11.46
N PRO A 415 -8.92 -4.74 -10.46
CA PRO A 415 -9.26 -4.99 -9.07
C PRO A 415 -10.71 -4.60 -8.76
N THR A 416 -11.26 -5.20 -7.72
CA THR A 416 -12.54 -4.75 -7.16
C THR A 416 -12.28 -3.57 -6.24
N VAL A 417 -12.95 -2.43 -6.50
CA VAL A 417 -12.86 -1.22 -5.67
C VAL A 417 -14.19 -1.02 -4.95
N THR A 418 -14.14 -0.90 -3.62
CA THR A 418 -15.31 -0.67 -2.76
C THR A 418 -14.99 0.39 -1.71
N THR A 419 -16.01 0.85 -0.99
CA THR A 419 -15.84 1.79 0.13
C THR A 419 -16.37 1.19 1.44
N SER A 420 -15.77 1.58 2.56
CA SER A 420 -16.20 1.22 3.91
C SER A 420 -15.97 2.40 4.86
N GLY A 421 -17.03 3.06 5.27
CA GLY A 421 -16.94 4.34 5.98
C GLY A 421 -16.26 5.41 5.11
N SER A 422 -15.20 6.01 5.63
CA SER A 422 -14.39 7.02 4.93
C SER A 422 -13.25 6.43 4.08
N ASP A 423 -13.13 5.10 3.99
CA ASP A 423 -12.01 4.44 3.34
C ASP A 423 -12.41 3.81 2.00
N THR A 424 -11.48 3.83 1.06
CA THR A 424 -11.51 3.04 -0.18
C THR A 424 -10.68 1.77 0.01
N ILE A 425 -11.22 0.65 -0.47
CA ILE A 425 -10.65 -0.69 -0.42
C ILE A 425 -10.45 -1.18 -1.85
N ILE A 426 -9.22 -1.57 -2.17
CA ILE A 426 -8.85 -2.10 -3.50
C ILE A 426 -8.45 -3.56 -3.31
N THR A 427 -9.22 -4.50 -3.90
CA THR A 427 -8.96 -5.94 -3.80
C THR A 427 -8.47 -6.48 -5.14
N PHE A 428 -7.23 -6.95 -5.16
CA PHE A 428 -6.59 -7.59 -6.31
C PHE A 428 -6.68 -9.10 -6.17
N ASN A 429 -7.50 -9.74 -7.02
CA ASN A 429 -7.59 -11.20 -7.19
C ASN A 429 -6.68 -11.71 -8.34
N ALA A 430 -6.05 -10.80 -9.06
CA ALA A 430 -5.05 -11.02 -10.11
C ALA A 430 -4.01 -9.90 -10.04
N SER A 431 -2.85 -10.13 -10.65
CA SER A 431 -1.78 -9.12 -10.69
C SER A 431 -2.21 -7.86 -11.43
N GLY A 432 -1.70 -6.73 -11.00
CA GLY A 432 -2.02 -5.42 -11.54
C GLY A 432 -1.17 -4.31 -10.92
N SER A 433 -1.70 -3.10 -10.89
CA SER A 433 -1.03 -1.96 -10.26
C SER A 433 -2.03 -0.97 -9.68
N TYR A 434 -1.55 -0.16 -8.75
CA TYR A 434 -2.18 1.04 -8.26
C TYR A 434 -1.21 2.21 -8.45
N THR A 435 -1.68 3.35 -8.98
CA THR A 435 -0.89 4.59 -9.04
C THR A 435 -1.33 5.49 -7.91
N GLY A 436 -0.39 5.86 -7.06
CA GLY A 436 -0.64 6.68 -5.87
C GLY A 436 -1.08 8.11 -6.18
#